data_f247b8a2c0f265e56447fde234c45a92
#
_entry.id   f247b8a2c0f265e56447fde234c45a92
#
_cell.length_a   1.000
_cell.length_b   1.000
_cell.length_c   1.000
_cell.angle_alpha   90.00
_cell.angle_beta   90.00
_cell.angle_gamma   90.00
#
_symmetry.space_group_name_H-M   'P 1'
#
loop_
_entity.id
_entity.type
_entity.pdbx_description
1 polymer ?
#
loop_
_entity_poly.entity_id
_entity_poly.type
_entity_poly.pdbx_seq_one_letter_code
_entity_poly.pdbx_strand_id
1 'polypeptide(L)'
;LYGQSVQNKNWEYSKVVYNSSVKNKTIITNSLPKGGGIVSYKGKEYNYFIFWTNVRNEAPSPLNLKIKFPTIISFKSKETYAKVVFTKSNMTLDKVQEFDYGLSGIPAFLNNESNQLKDLNNRISPFKNYLFYSAIFIHKTKWPVRAEYIIKDKKLFY
;
A
#
# COMPACT_ATOMS: atom_id res chain seq x y z
N LEU A 1 10.74 25.73 30.40
CA LEU A 1 11.02 24.76 29.32
C LEU A 1 9.72 24.06 29.00
N TYR A 2 8.99 24.54 27.98
CA TYR A 2 7.81 23.86 27.46
C TYR A 2 8.30 22.75 26.52
N GLY A 3 8.20 21.51 26.96
CA GLY A 3 8.39 20.36 26.11
C GLY A 3 7.27 20.33 25.07
N GLN A 4 7.60 20.62 23.81
CA GLN A 4 6.72 20.29 22.70
C GLN A 4 6.58 18.77 22.67
N SER A 5 5.38 18.26 22.97
CA SER A 5 5.01 16.88 22.69
C SER A 5 5.11 16.71 21.18
N VAL A 6 6.10 15.94 20.72
CA VAL A 6 6.14 15.45 19.34
C VAL A 6 4.89 14.60 19.18
N GLN A 7 3.84 15.17 18.59
CA GLN A 7 2.70 14.39 18.14
C GLN A 7 3.26 13.38 17.14
N ASN A 8 3.34 12.12 17.55
CA ASN A 8 3.59 11.01 16.64
C ASN A 8 2.50 11.03 15.59
N LYS A 9 2.82 11.61 14.43
CA LYS A 9 1.89 11.71 13.32
C LYS A 9 1.58 10.29 12.86
N ASN A 10 0.40 9.80 13.25
CA ASN A 10 -0.04 8.50 12.82
C ASN A 10 -0.40 8.58 11.33
N TRP A 11 0.39 7.94 10.47
CA TRP A 11 0.19 7.91 9.04
C TRP A 11 -0.87 6.89 8.60
N GLU A 12 -1.60 6.29 9.54
CA GLU A 12 -2.76 5.46 9.22
C GLU A 12 -3.89 6.32 8.67
N TYR A 13 -4.47 5.85 7.56
CA TYR A 13 -5.60 6.52 6.91
C TYR A 13 -6.89 5.71 7.07
N SER A 14 -6.85 4.43 6.77
CA SER A 14 -8.02 3.56 6.85
C SER A 14 -7.74 2.31 7.67
N LYS A 15 -8.78 1.80 8.29
CA LYS A 15 -8.74 0.55 9.06
C LYS A 15 -9.99 -0.25 8.76
N VAL A 16 -9.79 -1.50 8.35
CA VAL A 16 -10.85 -2.47 8.09
C VAL A 16 -10.68 -3.65 9.02
N VAL A 17 -11.78 -4.11 9.59
CA VAL A 17 -11.83 -5.31 10.45
C VAL A 17 -12.69 -6.35 9.78
N TYR A 18 -12.11 -7.52 9.53
CA TYR A 18 -12.80 -8.67 8.99
C TYR A 18 -12.89 -9.78 10.02
N ASN A 19 -14.11 -10.22 10.32
CA ASN A 19 -14.39 -11.32 11.23
C ASN A 19 -14.99 -12.47 10.39
N SER A 20 -14.22 -13.54 10.17
CA SER A 20 -14.74 -14.75 9.51
C SER A 20 -15.52 -15.64 10.48
N SER A 21 -15.26 -15.50 11.78
CA SER A 21 -15.97 -16.12 12.91
C SER A 21 -15.64 -15.34 14.18
N VAL A 22 -16.27 -15.70 15.30
CA VAL A 22 -16.02 -15.04 16.61
C VAL A 22 -14.54 -15.07 17.02
N LYS A 23 -13.78 -16.09 16.59
CA LYS A 23 -12.37 -16.27 16.95
C LYS A 23 -11.39 -15.88 15.84
N ASN A 24 -11.86 -15.56 14.64
CA ASN A 24 -11.01 -15.33 13.48
C ASN A 24 -11.16 -13.89 13.00
N LYS A 25 -10.30 -13.02 13.51
CA LYS A 25 -10.27 -11.60 13.19
C LYS A 25 -9.02 -11.24 12.42
N THR A 26 -9.19 -10.49 11.36
CA THR A 26 -8.11 -9.89 10.58
C THR A 26 -8.30 -8.38 10.55
N ILE A 27 -7.25 -7.63 10.82
CA ILE A 27 -7.26 -6.17 10.75
C ILE A 27 -6.33 -5.75 9.62
N ILE A 28 -6.83 -4.89 8.75
CA ILE A 28 -6.06 -4.28 7.67
C ILE A 28 -6.03 -2.79 7.89
N THR A 29 -4.85 -2.22 8.05
CA THR A 29 -4.65 -0.78 8.09
C THR A 29 -3.86 -0.34 6.87
N ASN A 30 -4.24 0.81 6.31
CA ASN A 30 -3.57 1.40 5.16
C ASN A 30 -3.12 2.82 5.48
N SER A 31 -1.97 3.22 4.96
CA SER A 31 -1.39 4.53 5.23
C SER A 31 -2.02 5.64 4.40
N LEU A 32 -1.76 6.87 4.80
CA LEU A 32 -1.78 8.03 3.90
C LEU A 32 -0.71 7.85 2.80
N PRO A 33 -0.89 8.45 1.62
CA PRO A 33 0.15 8.44 0.59
C PRO A 33 1.34 9.32 1.00
N LYS A 34 2.54 8.88 0.66
CA LYS A 34 3.73 9.71 0.52
C LYS A 34 4.19 9.72 -0.92
N GLY A 35 5.01 10.70 -1.32
CA GLY A 35 5.45 10.87 -2.68
C GLY A 35 4.81 12.08 -3.36
N GLY A 36 4.33 11.92 -4.57
CA GLY A 36 3.79 13.00 -5.42
C GLY A 36 4.82 13.58 -6.38
N GLY A 37 6.06 13.07 -6.36
CA GLY A 37 7.08 13.40 -7.35
C GLY A 37 6.72 12.85 -8.74
N ILE A 38 7.49 13.29 -9.75
CA ILE A 38 7.31 12.87 -11.14
C ILE A 38 8.41 11.90 -11.51
N VAL A 39 8.02 10.82 -12.19
CA VAL A 39 8.94 9.84 -12.77
C VAL A 39 8.60 9.61 -14.24
N SER A 40 9.62 9.42 -15.07
CA SER A 40 9.46 9.11 -16.49
C SER A 40 9.57 7.60 -16.73
N TYR A 41 8.64 7.07 -17.51
CA TYR A 41 8.64 5.69 -17.93
C TYR A 41 8.10 5.57 -19.37
N LYS A 42 8.88 4.96 -20.26
CA LYS A 42 8.52 4.79 -21.69
C LYS A 42 8.02 6.08 -22.33
N GLY A 43 8.74 7.20 -22.11
CA GLY A 43 8.42 8.50 -22.68
C GLY A 43 7.19 9.20 -22.11
N LYS A 44 6.62 8.71 -21.01
CA LYS A 44 5.49 9.32 -20.32
C LYS A 44 5.83 9.67 -18.89
N GLU A 45 5.22 10.73 -18.38
CA GLU A 45 5.38 11.17 -16.99
C GLU A 45 4.27 10.61 -16.12
N TYR A 46 4.66 10.22 -14.91
CA TYR A 46 3.77 9.69 -13.88
C TYR A 46 4.03 10.38 -12.57
N ASN A 47 2.98 10.74 -11.85
CA ASN A 47 3.08 11.02 -10.44
C ASN A 47 3.09 9.68 -9.69
N TYR A 48 3.97 9.53 -8.70
CA TYR A 48 4.02 8.32 -7.90
C TYR A 48 3.52 8.58 -6.48
N PHE A 49 2.93 7.57 -5.88
CA PHE A 49 2.44 7.57 -4.51
C PHE A 49 2.80 6.24 -3.86
N ILE A 50 3.37 6.32 -2.67
CA ILE A 50 3.76 5.15 -1.89
C ILE A 50 2.81 5.02 -0.70
N PHE A 51 2.34 3.80 -0.49
CA PHE A 51 1.54 3.39 0.64
C PHE A 51 2.20 2.23 1.36
N TRP A 52 1.95 2.10 2.64
CA TRP A 52 2.16 0.85 3.35
C TRP A 52 0.82 0.31 3.83
N THR A 53 0.76 -0.99 3.91
CA THR A 53 -0.38 -1.74 4.42
C THR A 53 0.10 -2.71 5.47
N ASN A 54 -0.61 -2.78 6.57
CA ASN A 54 -0.40 -3.75 7.64
C ASN A 54 -1.61 -4.69 7.72
N VAL A 55 -1.37 -5.97 7.52
CA VAL A 55 -2.36 -7.03 7.73
C VAL A 55 -2.03 -7.76 9.01
N ARG A 56 -2.88 -7.64 10.01
CA ARG A 56 -2.73 -8.28 11.31
C ARG A 56 -3.69 -9.46 11.43
N ASN A 57 -3.13 -10.63 11.62
CA ASN A 57 -3.88 -11.84 11.91
C ASN A 57 -4.10 -11.96 13.42
N GLU A 58 -5.32 -11.74 13.89
CA GLU A 58 -5.71 -11.94 15.30
C GLU A 58 -6.38 -13.29 15.54
N ALA A 59 -6.24 -14.22 14.59
CA ALA A 59 -6.79 -15.57 14.71
C ALA A 59 -5.75 -16.55 15.29
N PRO A 60 -6.20 -17.65 15.93
CA PRO A 60 -5.31 -18.73 16.38
C PRO A 60 -4.79 -19.61 15.24
N SER A 61 -5.28 -19.41 14.02
CA SER A 61 -4.86 -20.12 12.82
C SER A 61 -4.09 -19.22 11.85
N PRO A 62 -3.20 -19.77 11.01
CA PRO A 62 -2.53 -18.99 9.98
C PRO A 62 -3.50 -18.40 8.97
N LEU A 63 -3.20 -17.19 8.50
CA LEU A 63 -3.93 -16.50 7.43
C LEU A 63 -3.13 -16.60 6.13
N ASN A 64 -3.75 -17.12 5.07
CA ASN A 64 -3.17 -17.08 3.73
C ASN A 64 -3.65 -15.80 3.02
N LEU A 65 -2.75 -14.86 2.87
CA LEU A 65 -3.00 -13.59 2.18
C LEU A 65 -2.64 -13.74 0.70
N LYS A 66 -3.60 -13.39 -0.16
CA LYS A 66 -3.38 -13.29 -1.61
C LYS A 66 -4.02 -12.02 -2.12
N ILE A 67 -3.20 -11.12 -2.68
CA ILE A 67 -3.66 -9.86 -3.26
C ILE A 67 -3.20 -9.82 -4.71
N LYS A 68 -4.11 -9.46 -5.61
CA LYS A 68 -3.84 -9.25 -7.04
C LYS A 68 -4.39 -7.90 -7.46
N PHE A 69 -3.58 -7.15 -8.19
CA PHE A 69 -4.04 -5.94 -8.86
C PHE A 69 -4.10 -6.13 -10.36
N PRO A 70 -5.05 -5.48 -11.04
CA PRO A 70 -4.96 -5.33 -12.48
C PRO A 70 -3.69 -4.55 -12.83
N THR A 71 -3.05 -4.91 -13.93
CA THR A 71 -1.79 -4.27 -14.36
C THR A 71 -1.98 -2.77 -14.61
N ILE A 72 -3.15 -2.38 -15.07
CA ILE A 72 -3.52 -0.99 -15.34
C ILE A 72 -4.97 -0.79 -14.88
N ILE A 73 -5.18 0.31 -14.17
CA ILE A 73 -6.51 0.79 -13.78
C ILE A 73 -6.81 2.01 -14.63
N SER A 74 -7.85 1.93 -15.46
CA SER A 74 -8.31 3.06 -16.26
C SER A 74 -9.35 3.86 -15.51
N PHE A 75 -9.22 5.18 -15.51
CA PHE A 75 -10.22 6.09 -14.97
C PHE A 75 -11.22 6.50 -16.06
N LYS A 76 -12.26 7.23 -15.68
CA LYS A 76 -13.30 7.73 -16.63
C LYS A 76 -12.72 8.52 -17.79
N SER A 77 -11.62 9.22 -17.59
CA SER A 77 -10.86 9.84 -18.69
C SER A 77 -9.98 8.76 -19.34
N LYS A 78 -10.13 8.56 -20.64
CA LYS A 78 -9.31 7.61 -21.42
C LYS A 78 -7.80 7.90 -21.38
N GLU A 79 -7.41 9.11 -20.95
CA GLU A 79 -6.03 9.53 -20.88
C GLU A 79 -5.40 9.33 -19.49
N THR A 80 -6.22 9.14 -18.46
CA THR A 80 -5.75 8.94 -17.09
C THR A 80 -5.83 7.48 -16.72
N TYR A 81 -4.71 6.91 -16.31
CA TYR A 81 -4.63 5.53 -15.84
C TYR A 81 -3.59 5.41 -14.74
N ALA A 82 -3.75 4.41 -13.91
CA ALA A 82 -2.83 4.07 -12.85
C ALA A 82 -2.24 2.68 -13.05
N LYS A 83 -0.97 2.54 -12.67
CA LYS A 83 -0.29 1.26 -12.49
C LYS A 83 -0.09 1.06 -11.01
N VAL A 84 -0.57 -0.05 -10.47
CA VAL A 84 -0.37 -0.44 -9.07
C VAL A 84 0.56 -1.63 -9.02
N VAL A 85 1.59 -1.54 -8.21
CA VAL A 85 2.58 -2.61 -8.05
C VAL A 85 2.96 -2.78 -6.59
N PHE A 86 3.31 -4.01 -6.21
CA PHE A 86 3.96 -4.29 -4.93
C PHE A 86 5.48 -4.25 -5.10
N THR A 87 6.17 -3.88 -4.04
CA THR A 87 7.64 -3.95 -4.02
C THR A 87 8.10 -5.23 -3.33
N LYS A 88 9.29 -5.68 -3.67
CA LYS A 88 9.99 -6.74 -2.93
C LYS A 88 10.64 -6.23 -1.64
N SER A 89 10.67 -4.91 -1.44
CA SER A 89 11.26 -4.28 -0.26
C SER A 89 10.38 -4.53 0.97
N ASN A 90 11.03 -4.80 2.10
CA ASN A 90 10.34 -4.99 3.37
C ASN A 90 9.96 -3.63 3.99
N MET A 91 8.69 -3.48 4.36
CA MET A 91 8.21 -2.38 5.17
C MET A 91 8.33 -2.72 6.66
N THR A 92 8.77 -1.76 7.45
CA THR A 92 8.84 -1.85 8.91
C THR A 92 8.30 -0.57 9.55
N LEU A 93 7.76 -0.66 10.76
CA LEU A 93 7.07 0.48 11.40
C LEU A 93 8.00 1.64 11.76
N ASP A 94 9.29 1.41 11.95
CA ASP A 94 10.30 2.44 12.16
C ASP A 94 10.44 3.39 10.96
N LYS A 95 10.12 2.92 9.75
CA LYS A 95 10.17 3.71 8.52
C LYS A 95 8.97 4.64 8.29
N VAL A 96 7.94 4.56 9.13
CA VAL A 96 6.69 5.32 8.94
C VAL A 96 6.93 6.84 8.90
N GLN A 97 7.95 7.34 9.58
CA GLN A 97 8.28 8.77 9.58
C GLN A 97 9.27 9.15 8.45
N GLU A 98 9.93 8.19 7.83
CA GLU A 98 10.91 8.46 6.77
C GLU A 98 10.24 8.99 5.50
N PHE A 99 11.04 9.69 4.67
CA PHE A 99 10.61 10.10 3.33
C PHE A 99 10.23 8.87 2.51
N ASP A 100 9.10 8.92 1.81
CA ASP A 100 8.52 7.80 1.05
C ASP A 100 8.49 6.47 1.83
N TYR A 101 8.32 6.57 3.17
CA TYR A 101 8.35 5.42 4.07
C TYR A 101 9.65 4.59 3.98
N GLY A 102 10.78 5.24 3.71
CA GLY A 102 12.08 4.61 3.53
C GLY A 102 12.25 3.82 2.22
N LEU A 103 11.28 3.88 1.32
CA LEU A 103 11.42 3.29 -0.01
C LEU A 103 12.20 4.24 -0.92
N SER A 104 13.33 3.78 -1.44
CA SER A 104 14.22 4.56 -2.32
C SER A 104 14.24 3.99 -3.74
N GLY A 105 14.81 4.76 -4.67
CA GLY A 105 15.00 4.29 -6.04
C GLY A 105 13.73 4.16 -6.86
N ILE A 106 12.69 4.96 -6.58
CA ILE A 106 11.39 4.90 -7.26
C ILE A 106 11.50 4.97 -8.79
N PRO A 107 12.31 5.86 -9.41
CA PRO A 107 12.47 5.88 -10.87
C PRO A 107 13.05 4.56 -11.42
N ALA A 108 14.11 4.06 -10.77
CA ALA A 108 14.71 2.78 -11.17
C ALA A 108 13.75 1.61 -10.94
N PHE A 109 12.95 1.65 -9.86
CA PHE A 109 11.94 0.67 -9.57
C PHE A 109 10.85 0.60 -10.66
N LEU A 110 10.37 1.74 -11.15
CA LEU A 110 9.38 1.80 -12.23
C LEU A 110 9.94 1.24 -13.54
N ASN A 111 11.21 1.52 -13.83
CA ASN A 111 11.88 1.07 -15.05
C ASN A 111 12.33 -0.39 -15.02
N ASN A 112 12.51 -0.97 -13.84
CA ASN A 112 12.94 -2.36 -13.67
C ASN A 112 11.76 -3.24 -13.20
N GLU A 113 11.07 -3.83 -14.18
CA GLU A 113 9.90 -4.68 -13.91
C GLU A 113 10.23 -5.93 -13.08
N SER A 114 11.49 -6.36 -13.03
CA SER A 114 11.91 -7.51 -12.22
C SER A 114 11.78 -7.26 -10.71
N ASN A 115 11.78 -6.00 -10.28
CA ASN A 115 11.61 -5.60 -8.89
C ASN A 115 10.14 -5.40 -8.49
N GLN A 116 9.22 -5.52 -9.45
CA GLN A 116 7.80 -5.35 -9.25
C GLN A 116 7.12 -6.72 -9.05
N LEU A 117 6.21 -6.78 -8.09
CA LEU A 117 5.32 -7.91 -7.91
C LEU A 117 3.92 -7.51 -8.37
N LYS A 118 3.32 -8.35 -9.23
CA LYS A 118 1.91 -8.19 -9.66
C LYS A 118 0.95 -8.80 -8.66
N ASP A 119 1.41 -9.86 -8.02
CA ASP A 119 0.67 -10.60 -7.00
C ASP A 119 1.47 -10.60 -5.70
N LEU A 120 0.78 -10.44 -4.60
CA LEU A 120 1.33 -10.61 -3.27
C LEU A 120 0.71 -11.87 -2.67
N ASN A 121 1.58 -12.83 -2.31
CA ASN A 121 1.17 -14.05 -1.62
C ASN A 121 2.01 -14.17 -0.36
N ASN A 122 1.36 -14.27 0.79
CA ASN A 122 2.04 -14.48 2.06
C ASN A 122 1.19 -15.30 3.02
N ARG A 123 1.85 -16.03 3.92
CA ARG A 123 1.22 -16.74 5.02
C ARG A 123 1.57 -16.05 6.32
N ILE A 124 0.57 -15.49 6.98
CA ILE A 124 0.73 -14.75 8.23
C ILE A 124 0.42 -15.71 9.38
N SER A 125 1.40 -15.98 10.22
CA SER A 125 1.25 -16.83 11.41
C SER A 125 0.19 -16.29 12.38
N PRO A 126 -0.36 -17.13 13.28
CA PRO A 126 -1.29 -16.70 14.32
C PRO A 126 -0.73 -15.51 15.12
N PHE A 127 -1.56 -14.51 15.37
CA PHE A 127 -1.24 -13.31 16.16
C PHE A 127 -0.03 -12.50 15.64
N LYS A 128 0.31 -12.65 14.37
CA LYS A 128 1.37 -11.88 13.71
C LYS A 128 0.79 -10.90 12.69
N ASN A 129 1.63 -9.98 12.27
CA ASN A 129 1.33 -8.99 11.24
C ASN A 129 2.30 -9.14 10.06
N TYR A 130 1.87 -8.61 8.94
CA TYR A 130 2.65 -8.50 7.72
C TYR A 130 2.49 -7.10 7.14
N LEU A 131 3.62 -6.40 7.00
CA LEU A 131 3.68 -5.08 6.39
C LEU A 131 4.27 -5.18 4.99
N PHE A 132 3.68 -4.44 4.07
CA PHE A 132 4.17 -4.36 2.70
C PHE A 132 3.92 -2.99 2.09
N TYR A 133 4.69 -2.66 1.05
CA TYR A 133 4.49 -1.47 0.25
C TYR A 133 3.59 -1.75 -0.95
N SER A 134 2.78 -0.77 -1.32
CA SER A 134 2.22 -0.62 -2.65
C SER A 134 2.64 0.72 -3.24
N ALA A 135 3.04 0.71 -4.50
CA ALA A 135 3.36 1.91 -5.25
C ALA A 135 2.32 2.11 -6.36
N ILE A 136 1.77 3.31 -6.43
CA ILE A 136 0.80 3.71 -7.46
C ILE A 136 1.46 4.76 -8.32
N PHE A 137 1.47 4.53 -9.63
CA PHE A 137 1.96 5.46 -10.65
C PHE A 137 0.79 5.92 -11.50
N ILE A 138 0.51 7.21 -11.49
CA ILE A 138 -0.66 7.77 -12.19
C ILE A 138 -0.19 8.72 -13.29
N HIS A 139 -0.60 8.43 -14.52
CA HIS A 139 -0.39 9.32 -15.65
C HIS A 139 -1.46 10.40 -15.67
N LYS A 140 -1.04 11.67 -15.83
CA LYS A 140 -1.91 12.85 -15.91
C LYS A 140 -2.87 13.04 -14.74
N THR A 141 -2.40 12.89 -13.49
CA THR A 141 -3.22 13.23 -12.33
C THR A 141 -3.08 14.72 -11.95
N LYS A 142 -4.19 15.32 -11.51
CA LYS A 142 -4.23 16.66 -10.92
C LYS A 142 -4.83 16.66 -9.51
N TRP A 143 -5.19 15.50 -8.97
CA TRP A 143 -6.00 15.39 -7.76
C TRP A 143 -5.24 14.68 -6.64
N PRO A 144 -5.59 14.97 -5.37
CA PRO A 144 -5.10 14.18 -4.24
C PRO A 144 -5.48 12.71 -4.42
N VAL A 145 -4.53 11.81 -4.19
CA VAL A 145 -4.74 10.36 -4.25
C VAL A 145 -4.98 9.83 -2.86
N ARG A 146 -5.96 8.95 -2.74
CA ARG A 146 -6.25 8.15 -1.56
C ARG A 146 -6.46 6.72 -1.99
N ALA A 147 -6.04 5.79 -1.18
CA ALA A 147 -6.24 4.39 -1.41
C ALA A 147 -6.61 3.71 -0.09
N GLU A 148 -7.54 2.78 -0.15
CA GLU A 148 -7.97 2.02 1.01
C GLU A 148 -8.40 0.61 0.60
N TYR A 149 -8.33 -0.32 1.55
CA TYR A 149 -8.92 -1.64 1.38
C TYR A 149 -10.33 -1.64 1.95
N ILE A 150 -11.26 -2.15 1.17
CA ILE A 150 -12.66 -2.28 1.57
C ILE A 150 -13.06 -3.75 1.48
N ILE A 151 -13.74 -4.26 2.50
CA ILE A 151 -14.31 -5.60 2.47
C ILE A 151 -15.80 -5.48 2.20
N LYS A 152 -16.22 -6.07 1.08
CA LYS A 152 -17.63 -6.17 0.70
C LYS A 152 -17.93 -7.61 0.28
N ASP A 153 -19.01 -8.20 0.80
CA ASP A 153 -19.43 -9.58 0.47
C ASP A 153 -18.29 -10.61 0.61
N LYS A 154 -17.51 -10.51 1.68
CA LYS A 154 -16.31 -11.33 1.96
C LYS A 154 -15.18 -11.21 0.93
N LYS A 155 -15.21 -10.19 0.07
CA LYS A 155 -14.14 -9.87 -0.88
C LYS A 155 -13.44 -8.58 -0.47
N LEU A 156 -12.13 -8.56 -0.66
CA LEU A 156 -11.28 -7.39 -0.43
C LEU A 156 -11.17 -6.60 -1.74
N PHE A 157 -11.44 -5.30 -1.67
CA PHE A 157 -11.27 -4.34 -2.77
C PHE A 157 -10.23 -3.30 -2.37
N TYR A 158 -9.55 -2.72 -3.35
CA TYR A 158 -8.56 -1.67 -3.18
C TYR A 158 -8.88 -0.48 -4.08
#